data_b40e7bbcc888d62e163db1ceeb1d442f
#
_entry.id   b40e7bbcc888d62e163db1ceeb1d442f
#
_cell.length_a   1.000
_cell.length_b   1.000
_cell.length_c   1.000
_cell.angle_alpha   90.00
_cell.angle_beta   90.00
_cell.angle_gamma   90.00
#
_symmetry.space_group_name_H-M   'P 1'
#
loop_
_entity.id
_entity.type
_entity.pdbx_description
1 polymer ?
#
loop_
_entity_poly.entity_id
_entity_poly.type
_entity_poly.pdbx_seq_one_letter_code
_entity_poly.pdbx_strand_id
1 'polypeptide(L)'
;MSRSLAAKPRSTALAAEAARAVAAATAARGGGPAVLAAVVATEEIDALIYMEQLLKQAATAGLAVKKISLAATASEAEISATLQRLSDDPDVAGIILQSPLPSGVDRARVVVAIDPQKDVDG
;
A
#
# COMPACT_ATOMS: atom_id res chain seq x y z
N MET A 1 21.46 9.67 -22.20
CA MET A 1 21.24 9.99 -21.32
C MET A 1 19.97 9.90 -20.75
N SER A 2 19.06 10.36 -21.33
CA SER A 2 17.81 10.33 -20.73
C SER A 2 17.28 8.98 -20.47
N ARG A 3 17.79 7.96 -21.11
CA ARG A 3 17.27 6.76 -20.88
C ARG A 3 17.60 6.28 -19.55
N SER A 4 18.60 6.74 -18.95
CA SER A 4 18.85 6.38 -17.64
C SER A 4 17.74 6.86 -16.75
N LEU A 5 17.14 7.98 -17.09
CA LEU A 5 16.00 8.46 -16.36
C LEU A 5 14.82 7.53 -16.52
N ALA A 6 14.64 6.98 -17.67
CA ALA A 6 13.55 6.07 -17.90
C ALA A 6 13.72 4.79 -17.09
N ALA A 7 14.93 4.36 -16.86
CA ALA A 7 15.16 3.19 -16.06
C ALA A 7 15.06 3.46 -14.57
N LYS A 8 15.44 4.66 -14.15
CA LYS A 8 15.47 4.97 -12.74
C LYS A 8 14.20 5.42 -12.08
N PRO A 9 13.25 6.04 -12.77
CA PRO A 9 12.07 6.56 -12.09
C PRO A 9 11.34 5.53 -11.25
N ARG A 10 11.31 4.30 -11.68
CA ARG A 10 10.62 3.28 -10.93
C ARG A 10 11.31 2.96 -9.62
N SER A 11 12.64 2.83 -9.63
CA SER A 11 13.39 2.61 -8.40
C SER A 11 13.28 3.78 -7.47
N THR A 12 13.33 5.00 -8.02
CA THR A 12 13.19 6.21 -7.23
C THR A 12 11.81 6.29 -6.60
N ALA A 13 10.77 5.95 -7.38
CA ALA A 13 9.41 5.96 -6.87
C ALA A 13 9.23 4.93 -5.77
N LEU A 14 9.82 3.76 -5.91
CA LEU A 14 9.74 2.73 -4.89
C LEU A 14 10.40 3.20 -3.60
N ALA A 15 11.60 3.76 -3.67
CA ALA A 15 12.30 4.24 -2.50
C ALA A 15 11.53 5.38 -1.82
N ALA A 16 10.95 6.28 -2.62
CA ALA A 16 10.17 7.39 -2.09
C ALA A 16 8.90 6.90 -1.42
N GLU A 17 8.24 5.95 -2.03
CA GLU A 17 7.01 5.41 -1.44
C GLU A 17 7.32 4.62 -0.17
N ALA A 18 8.40 3.85 -0.15
CA ALA A 18 8.82 3.15 1.04
C ALA A 18 9.13 4.13 2.17
N ALA A 19 9.82 5.23 1.86
CA ALA A 19 10.13 6.25 2.84
C ALA A 19 8.86 6.89 3.40
N ARG A 20 7.89 7.18 2.53
CA ARG A 20 6.62 7.75 2.98
C ARG A 20 5.88 6.77 3.88
N ALA A 21 5.88 5.48 3.53
CA ALA A 21 5.21 4.47 4.31
C ALA A 21 5.83 4.35 5.70
N VAL A 22 7.15 4.34 5.77
CA VAL A 22 7.85 4.26 7.04
C VAL A 22 7.57 5.51 7.88
N ALA A 23 7.61 6.68 7.27
CA ALA A 23 7.36 7.93 7.98
C ALA A 23 5.92 7.99 8.51
N ALA A 24 4.95 7.61 7.69
CA ALA A 24 3.55 7.63 8.09
C ALA A 24 3.29 6.64 9.22
N ALA A 25 3.83 5.43 9.12
CA ALA A 25 3.65 4.42 10.14
C ALA A 25 4.33 4.84 11.45
N THR A 26 5.51 5.42 11.35
CA THR A 26 6.25 5.87 12.53
C THR A 26 5.50 6.99 13.24
N ALA A 27 4.95 7.93 12.48
CA ALA A 27 4.20 9.04 13.06
C ALA A 27 2.92 8.58 13.73
N ALA A 28 2.24 7.60 13.15
CA ALA A 28 0.96 7.12 13.66
C ALA A 28 1.10 6.14 14.80
N ARG A 29 2.31 5.62 15.00
CA ARG A 29 2.50 4.50 15.86
C ARG A 29 2.22 4.77 17.33
N GLY A 30 2.63 5.92 17.82
CA GLY A 30 2.36 6.27 19.20
C GLY A 30 2.96 5.32 20.22
N GLY A 31 4.03 4.61 19.85
CA GLY A 31 4.69 3.69 20.75
C GLY A 31 4.18 2.25 20.68
N GLY A 32 3.10 2.00 19.95
CA GLY A 32 2.56 0.65 19.81
C GLY A 32 3.13 -0.07 18.60
N PRO A 33 2.65 -1.27 18.29
CA PRO A 33 3.06 -1.98 17.10
C PRO A 33 2.71 -1.16 15.86
N ALA A 34 3.54 -1.26 14.84
CA ALA A 34 3.35 -0.52 13.61
C ALA A 34 3.32 -1.52 12.46
N VAL A 35 2.15 -1.69 11.88
CA VAL A 35 1.95 -2.58 10.74
C VAL A 35 1.65 -1.75 9.52
N LEU A 36 2.40 -1.99 8.44
CA LEU A 36 2.10 -1.45 7.13
C LEU A 36 1.33 -2.52 6.37
N ALA A 37 0.08 -2.24 6.01
CA ALA A 37 -0.76 -3.17 5.28
C ALA A 37 -0.86 -2.74 3.83
N ALA A 38 -0.68 -3.69 2.92
CA ALA A 38 -0.81 -3.45 1.49
C ALA A 38 -1.91 -4.33 0.93
N VAL A 39 -2.86 -3.71 0.25
CA VAL A 39 -3.98 -4.41 -0.38
C VAL A 39 -3.72 -4.51 -1.87
N VAL A 40 -3.73 -5.72 -2.39
CA VAL A 40 -3.42 -6.02 -3.79
C VAL A 40 -4.58 -6.79 -4.37
N ALA A 41 -5.16 -6.31 -5.46
CA ALA A 41 -6.27 -6.99 -6.13
C ALA A 41 -5.99 -7.08 -7.62
N THR A 42 -4.80 -7.55 -7.97
CA THR A 42 -4.36 -7.66 -9.36
C THR A 42 -3.48 -8.89 -9.52
N GLU A 43 -3.41 -9.39 -10.74
CA GLU A 43 -2.48 -10.45 -11.11
C GLU A 43 -1.33 -9.91 -11.98
N GLU A 44 -1.26 -8.61 -12.14
CA GLU A 44 -0.22 -8.01 -12.95
C GLU A 44 1.14 -8.20 -12.30
N ILE A 45 2.05 -8.84 -13.02
CA ILE A 45 3.32 -9.25 -12.44
C ILE A 45 4.17 -8.08 -11.98
N ASP A 46 4.22 -7.01 -12.77
CA ASP A 46 4.99 -5.83 -12.40
C ASP A 46 4.51 -5.21 -11.10
N ALA A 47 3.19 -5.15 -10.91
CA ALA A 47 2.61 -4.60 -9.70
C ALA A 47 2.93 -5.49 -8.49
N LEU A 48 2.89 -6.80 -8.68
CA LEU A 48 3.19 -7.74 -7.60
C LEU A 48 4.65 -7.65 -7.20
N ILE A 49 5.55 -7.56 -8.17
CA ILE A 49 6.98 -7.44 -7.87
C ILE A 49 7.27 -6.12 -7.16
N TYR A 50 6.65 -5.02 -7.62
CA TYR A 50 6.82 -3.72 -7.00
C TYR A 50 6.40 -3.77 -5.53
N MET A 51 5.26 -4.38 -5.27
CA MET A 51 4.75 -4.46 -3.91
C MET A 51 5.65 -5.31 -3.00
N GLU A 52 6.16 -6.43 -3.52
CA GLU A 52 7.07 -7.26 -2.74
C GLU A 52 8.32 -6.48 -2.36
N GLN A 53 8.87 -5.70 -3.28
CA GLN A 53 10.05 -4.91 -3.00
C GLN A 53 9.76 -3.79 -2.00
N LEU A 54 8.59 -3.16 -2.12
CA LEU A 54 8.20 -2.11 -1.20
C LEU A 54 8.07 -2.64 0.23
N LEU A 55 7.39 -3.77 0.37
CA LEU A 55 7.20 -4.37 1.68
C LEU A 55 8.53 -4.84 2.29
N LYS A 56 9.43 -5.33 1.45
CA LYS A 56 10.74 -5.73 1.91
C LYS A 56 11.52 -4.54 2.45
N GLN A 57 11.47 -3.40 1.77
CA GLN A 57 12.13 -2.20 2.24
C GLN A 57 11.53 -1.70 3.55
N ALA A 58 10.21 -1.77 3.68
CA ALA A 58 9.54 -1.37 4.91
C ALA A 58 9.93 -2.28 6.07
N ALA A 59 10.01 -3.58 5.82
CA ALA A 59 10.42 -4.53 6.84
C ALA A 59 11.86 -4.28 7.28
N THR A 60 12.73 -3.97 6.33
CA THR A 60 14.13 -3.65 6.63
C THR A 60 14.22 -2.41 7.52
N ALA A 61 13.29 -1.48 7.35
CA ALA A 61 13.25 -0.27 8.17
C ALA A 61 12.60 -0.49 9.54
N GLY A 62 12.20 -1.72 9.85
CA GLY A 62 11.68 -2.05 11.18
C GLY A 62 10.18 -2.15 11.29
N LEU A 63 9.45 -2.03 10.19
CA LEU A 63 7.99 -2.16 10.24
C LEU A 63 7.57 -3.62 10.13
N ALA A 64 6.49 -3.98 10.80
CA ALA A 64 5.79 -5.22 10.47
C ALA A 64 4.99 -4.98 9.19
N VAL A 65 4.97 -5.94 8.29
CA VAL A 65 4.27 -5.78 7.02
C VAL A 65 3.23 -6.87 6.85
N LYS A 66 2.12 -6.51 6.17
CA LYS A 66 1.03 -7.43 5.94
C LYS A 66 0.53 -7.22 4.52
N LYS A 67 0.54 -8.27 3.72
CA LYS A 67 0.02 -8.19 2.36
C LYS A 67 -1.33 -8.89 2.32
N ILE A 68 -2.36 -8.19 1.89
CA ILE A 68 -3.69 -8.75 1.72
C ILE A 68 -3.93 -8.89 0.23
N SER A 69 -3.97 -10.12 -0.25
CA SER A 69 -4.21 -10.40 -1.66
C SER A 69 -5.67 -10.72 -1.86
N LEU A 70 -6.33 -9.93 -2.70
CA LEU A 70 -7.70 -10.16 -3.10
C LEU A 70 -7.71 -10.65 -4.54
N ALA A 71 -8.80 -11.25 -4.96
CA ALA A 71 -8.93 -11.72 -6.34
C ALA A 71 -8.86 -10.53 -7.29
N ALA A 72 -8.30 -10.76 -8.47
CA ALA A 72 -8.25 -9.73 -9.50
C ALA A 72 -9.66 -9.33 -9.99
N THR A 73 -10.67 -10.08 -9.57
CA THR A 73 -12.07 -9.78 -9.88
C THR A 73 -12.84 -9.30 -8.66
N ALA A 74 -12.15 -8.92 -7.59
CA ALA A 74 -12.79 -8.46 -6.38
C ALA A 74 -13.69 -7.26 -6.66
N SER A 75 -14.83 -7.21 -5.97
CA SER A 75 -15.78 -6.12 -6.14
C SER A 75 -15.34 -4.88 -5.37
N GLU A 76 -15.92 -3.75 -5.73
CA GLU A 76 -15.73 -2.51 -5.00
C GLU A 76 -16.09 -2.69 -3.53
N ALA A 77 -17.20 -3.38 -3.26
CA ALA A 77 -17.65 -3.62 -1.89
C ALA A 77 -16.65 -4.45 -1.10
N GLU A 78 -16.07 -5.45 -1.73
CA GLU A 78 -15.08 -6.31 -1.08
C GLU A 78 -13.81 -5.54 -0.76
N ILE A 79 -13.35 -4.72 -1.68
CA ILE A 79 -12.16 -3.91 -1.47
C ILE A 79 -12.42 -2.88 -0.37
N SER A 80 -13.56 -2.20 -0.42
CA SER A 80 -13.92 -1.21 0.60
C SER A 80 -14.02 -1.84 1.98
N ALA A 81 -14.61 -3.03 2.08
CA ALA A 81 -14.73 -3.72 3.36
C ALA A 81 -13.34 -4.09 3.93
N THR A 82 -12.44 -4.51 3.06
CA THR A 82 -11.08 -4.85 3.46
C THR A 82 -10.36 -3.60 3.98
N LEU A 83 -10.46 -2.49 3.25
CA LEU A 83 -9.84 -1.25 3.67
C LEU A 83 -10.42 -0.73 4.98
N GLN A 84 -11.73 -0.89 5.17
CA GLN A 84 -12.38 -0.46 6.41
C GLN A 84 -11.89 -1.29 7.60
N ARG A 85 -11.75 -2.60 7.43
CA ARG A 85 -11.24 -3.45 8.51
C ARG A 85 -9.83 -3.04 8.91
N LEU A 86 -8.99 -2.72 7.91
CA LEU A 86 -7.63 -2.28 8.20
C LEU A 86 -7.61 -0.91 8.86
N SER A 87 -8.51 -0.02 8.45
CA SER A 87 -8.61 1.30 9.06
C SER A 87 -9.04 1.22 10.53
N ASP A 88 -9.86 0.24 10.85
CA ASP A 88 -10.35 0.06 12.21
C ASP A 88 -9.38 -0.70 13.10
N ASP A 89 -8.35 -1.29 12.53
CA ASP A 89 -7.39 -2.08 13.29
C ASP A 89 -6.35 -1.16 13.93
N PRO A 90 -6.28 -1.12 15.26
CA PRO A 90 -5.36 -0.21 15.93
C PRO A 90 -3.89 -0.54 15.70
N ASP A 91 -3.57 -1.76 15.29
CA ASP A 91 -2.20 -2.15 15.00
C ASP A 91 -1.74 -1.70 13.63
N VAL A 92 -2.66 -1.37 12.74
CA VAL A 92 -2.32 -0.93 11.39
C VAL A 92 -2.04 0.57 11.40
N ALA A 93 -0.81 0.93 11.08
CA ALA A 93 -0.39 2.32 11.09
C ALA A 93 -0.38 2.93 9.68
N GLY A 94 -0.30 2.11 8.65
CA GLY A 94 -0.32 2.60 7.27
C GLY A 94 -0.99 1.61 6.35
N ILE A 95 -1.69 2.13 5.35
CA ILE A 95 -2.41 1.31 4.36
C ILE A 95 -2.03 1.77 2.97
N ILE A 96 -1.67 0.82 2.12
CA ILE A 96 -1.39 1.05 0.70
C ILE A 96 -2.40 0.26 -0.10
N LEU A 97 -3.02 0.92 -1.08
CA LEU A 97 -3.89 0.24 -2.04
C LEU A 97 -3.17 0.23 -3.38
N GLN A 98 -2.71 -0.95 -3.78
CA GLN A 98 -1.88 -1.11 -4.98
C GLN A 98 -2.73 -1.06 -6.24
N SER A 99 -2.26 -0.29 -7.24
CA SER A 99 -2.84 -0.30 -8.58
C SER A 99 -2.16 -1.37 -9.42
N PRO A 100 -2.83 -1.90 -10.44
CA PRO A 100 -4.18 -1.54 -10.86
C PRO A 100 -5.25 -2.24 -10.04
N LEU A 101 -6.44 -1.65 -10.02
CA LEU A 101 -7.60 -2.24 -9.39
C LEU A 101 -8.40 -3.04 -10.41
N PRO A 102 -9.28 -3.93 -9.96
CA PRO A 102 -10.11 -4.70 -10.87
C PRO A 102 -10.93 -3.80 -11.79
N SER A 103 -11.26 -4.31 -12.97
CA SER A 103 -12.09 -3.60 -13.92
C SER A 103 -13.41 -3.20 -13.28
N GLY A 104 -13.81 -1.97 -13.48
CA GLY A 104 -15.07 -1.46 -12.93
C GLY A 104 -14.97 -0.92 -11.52
N VAL A 105 -13.81 -1.03 -10.88
CA VAL A 105 -13.63 -0.50 -9.53
C VAL A 105 -13.02 0.89 -9.63
N ASP A 106 -13.69 1.86 -9.03
CA ASP A 106 -13.23 3.25 -9.02
C ASP A 106 -12.41 3.47 -7.75
N ARG A 107 -11.13 3.78 -7.92
CA ARG A 107 -10.22 4.01 -6.81
C ARG A 107 -10.75 5.09 -5.87
N ALA A 108 -11.29 6.17 -6.42
CA ALA A 108 -11.80 7.28 -5.61
C ALA A 108 -12.91 6.84 -4.68
N ARG A 109 -13.69 5.83 -5.06
CA ARG A 109 -14.78 5.35 -4.22
C ARG A 109 -14.30 4.46 -3.10
N VAL A 110 -13.28 3.64 -3.35
CA VAL A 110 -12.83 2.70 -2.33
C VAL A 110 -11.88 3.35 -1.34
N VAL A 111 -11.10 4.35 -1.75
CA VAL A 111 -10.14 4.98 -0.84
C VAL A 111 -10.80 5.76 0.28
N VAL A 112 -12.09 6.11 0.15
CA VAL A 112 -12.79 6.77 1.25
C VAL A 112 -12.91 5.87 2.47
N ALA A 113 -12.73 4.56 2.30
CA ALA A 113 -12.75 3.62 3.43
C ALA A 113 -11.43 3.61 4.20
N ILE A 114 -10.40 4.25 3.67
CA ILE A 114 -9.11 4.33 4.37
C ILE A 114 -9.13 5.55 5.28
N ASP A 115 -8.78 5.31 6.56
CA ASP A 115 -8.60 6.42 7.50
C ASP A 115 -7.52 7.34 6.92
N PRO A 116 -7.80 8.64 6.75
CA PRO A 116 -6.82 9.56 6.18
C PRO A 116 -5.47 9.56 6.89
N GLN A 117 -5.45 9.28 8.18
CA GLN A 117 -4.20 9.24 8.93
C GLN A 117 -3.37 8.01 8.61
N LYS A 118 -3.98 6.99 8.00
CA LYS A 118 -3.30 5.74 7.64
C LYS A 118 -3.04 5.64 6.15
N ASP A 119 -3.54 6.59 5.35
CA ASP A 119 -3.43 6.54 3.90
C ASP A 119 -2.02 6.99 3.48
N VAL A 120 -1.19 6.04 3.12
CA VAL A 120 0.20 6.32 2.75
C VAL A 120 0.29 7.17 1.49
N ASP A 121 -0.64 6.96 0.55
CA ASP A 121 -0.61 7.65 -0.75
C ASP A 121 -1.45 8.92 -0.78
N GLY A 122 -2.20 9.14 0.24
CA GLY A 122 -3.05 10.31 0.32
C GLY A 122 -2.35 11.47 0.91
#